data_7d1027757664d9f6bd3c07bd2470f81f
#
_entry.id   7d1027757664d9f6bd3c07bd2470f81f
#
_cell.length_a   1.000
_cell.length_b   1.000
_cell.length_c   1.000
_cell.angle_alpha   90.00
_cell.angle_beta   90.00
_cell.angle_gamma   90.00
#
_symmetry.space_group_name_H-M   'P 1'
#
loop_
_entity.id
_entity.type
_entity.pdbx_description
1 polymer ?
#
loop_
_entity_poly.entity_id
_entity_poly.type
_entity_poly.pdbx_seq_one_letter_code
_entity_poly.pdbx_strand_id
1 'polypeptide(L)'
;MKKVFALCLAALMVLALAACGGSKPAETQAPAAATEAAAPAATEAPAAPAKKWIVASDTVFKPFEYTDASGNFVGIDVDILAAVAADQGFDYELKSLGWDAAIAACQAGQADGMIAGASITEERKASGWIFSDGYYNATQSMTVAADSDITGFDGLKGKDVAVKTGTQGAAYAESLKDQYGFNIVYFEDSPTMYQAVLGGQCVACFEDTPIMQASIKDNGMALKCLEDTANAGGEYGFAIFNADNQELVDMFNAGLSNIKKSGKYDEILAKYLG
;
A
#
# COMPACT_ATOMS: atom_id res chain seq x y z
N MET A 1 -24.77 -44.90 0.88
CA MET A 1 -25.99 -45.18 0.05
C MET A 1 -25.98 -44.15 -1.06
N LYS A 2 -25.55 -44.58 -2.23
CA LYS A 2 -26.39 -44.71 -3.48
C LYS A 2 -26.94 -43.36 -3.92
N LYS A 3 -26.67 -42.83 -5.04
CA LYS A 3 -26.50 -43.10 -6.48
C LYS A 3 -27.06 -41.86 -7.17
N VAL A 4 -26.33 -41.21 -8.10
CA VAL A 4 -26.30 -41.38 -9.55
C VAL A 4 -27.52 -40.82 -10.30
N PHE A 5 -27.27 -39.97 -11.31
CA PHE A 5 -27.77 -39.97 -12.70
C PHE A 5 -27.53 -38.57 -13.28
N ALA A 6 -26.69 -38.38 -14.22
CA ALA A 6 -26.52 -38.80 -15.61
C ALA A 6 -27.26 -37.89 -16.62
N LEU A 7 -26.45 -37.32 -17.49
CA LEU A 7 -26.44 -37.27 -18.95
C LEU A 7 -27.75 -37.00 -19.72
N CYS A 8 -27.67 -36.08 -20.69
CA CYS A 8 -28.05 -36.19 -22.12
C CYS A 8 -27.69 -34.88 -22.81
N LEU A 9 -26.75 -34.78 -23.69
CA LEU A 9 -26.56 -35.24 -25.06
C LEU A 9 -27.71 -34.89 -26.01
N ALA A 10 -27.52 -34.05 -27.00
CA ALA A 10 -27.64 -34.39 -28.41
C ALA A 10 -27.49 -33.16 -29.32
N ALA A 11 -26.62 -33.34 -30.26
CA ALA A 11 -26.39 -32.56 -31.47
C ALA A 11 -27.57 -32.67 -32.46
N LEU A 12 -27.68 -31.72 -33.37
CA LEU A 12 -28.08 -32.01 -34.75
C LEU A 12 -27.64 -30.91 -35.71
N MET A 13 -26.83 -31.36 -36.66
CA MET A 13 -26.52 -30.72 -37.96
C MET A 13 -27.73 -30.70 -38.85
N VAL A 14 -27.88 -29.75 -39.73
CA VAL A 14 -28.33 -30.02 -41.13
C VAL A 14 -27.67 -29.02 -42.09
N LEU A 15 -26.98 -29.57 -43.04
CA LEU A 15 -26.54 -28.99 -44.33
C LEU A 15 -27.74 -28.76 -45.26
N ALA A 16 -27.64 -27.75 -46.12
CA ALA A 16 -28.24 -27.84 -47.45
C ALA A 16 -27.41 -27.09 -48.47
N LEU A 17 -26.97 -27.83 -49.46
CA LEU A 17 -26.23 -27.49 -50.67
C LEU A 17 -27.16 -27.17 -51.84
N ALA A 18 -26.57 -26.42 -52.79
CA ALA A 18 -26.75 -26.49 -54.25
C ALA A 18 -27.89 -25.64 -54.86
N ALA A 19 -27.80 -25.07 -56.03
CA ALA A 19 -27.06 -25.42 -57.25
C ALA A 19 -27.00 -24.21 -58.25
N CYS A 20 -25.93 -24.15 -58.98
CA CYS A 20 -25.69 -24.08 -60.40
C CYS A 20 -26.59 -23.35 -61.41
N GLY A 21 -25.92 -22.61 -62.28
CA GLY A 21 -26.31 -22.32 -63.71
C GLY A 21 -25.84 -20.94 -64.07
N GLY A 22 -24.94 -20.71 -64.86
CA GLY A 22 -24.31 -21.05 -66.12
C GLY A 22 -24.67 -20.03 -67.21
N SER A 23 -23.67 -19.28 -67.69
CA SER A 23 -23.42 -18.96 -69.08
C SER A 23 -22.85 -17.54 -69.35
N LYS A 24 -21.72 -17.52 -69.98
CA LYS A 24 -20.95 -16.41 -70.58
C LYS A 24 -21.51 -16.10 -72.00
N PRO A 25 -20.93 -15.19 -72.83
CA PRO A 25 -20.09 -13.98 -72.64
C PRO A 25 -20.54 -12.79 -73.53
N ALA A 26 -19.87 -11.64 -73.42
CA ALA A 26 -19.35 -10.76 -74.44
C ALA A 26 -19.28 -9.29 -74.01
N GLU A 27 -18.18 -8.76 -73.97
CA GLU A 27 -17.34 -7.83 -74.75
C GLU A 27 -17.44 -6.32 -74.38
N THR A 28 -16.30 -5.82 -73.96
CA THR A 28 -15.61 -4.60 -74.31
C THR A 28 -16.29 -3.23 -74.12
N GLN A 29 -15.78 -2.45 -73.14
CA GLN A 29 -15.19 -1.12 -73.31
C GLN A 29 -14.61 -0.56 -72.02
N ALA A 30 -13.36 -0.12 -72.10
CA ALA A 30 -12.69 0.76 -71.12
C ALA A 30 -12.67 2.19 -71.70
N PRO A 31 -12.20 3.22 -70.99
CA PRO A 31 -11.96 3.48 -69.59
C PRO A 31 -12.65 4.74 -69.04
N ALA A 32 -12.93 4.85 -67.79
CA ALA A 32 -13.16 6.16 -67.15
C ALA A 32 -12.59 6.13 -65.71
N ALA A 33 -11.82 7.14 -65.50
CA ALA A 33 -11.21 7.70 -64.26
C ALA A 33 -11.43 7.00 -62.92
N ALA A 34 -10.29 6.66 -62.32
CA ALA A 34 -10.16 6.29 -60.93
C ALA A 34 -10.63 7.42 -60.00
N THR A 35 -11.74 7.21 -59.33
CA THR A 35 -12.06 7.92 -58.10
C THR A 35 -11.50 7.10 -56.95
N GLU A 36 -10.48 7.65 -56.31
CA GLU A 36 -9.85 7.11 -55.10
C GLU A 36 -10.91 7.02 -54.00
N ALA A 37 -11.39 5.81 -53.74
CA ALA A 37 -12.28 5.56 -52.61
C ALA A 37 -11.44 5.65 -51.31
N ALA A 38 -11.72 6.68 -50.54
CA ALA A 38 -11.19 6.83 -49.20
C ALA A 38 -11.49 5.53 -48.39
N ALA A 39 -10.44 4.93 -47.85
CA ALA A 39 -10.55 3.80 -46.93
C ALA A 39 -11.42 4.23 -45.73
N PRO A 40 -12.34 3.38 -45.25
CA PRO A 40 -13.09 3.68 -44.03
C PRO A 40 -12.10 3.83 -42.88
N ALA A 41 -12.18 4.98 -42.17
CA ALA A 41 -11.47 5.19 -40.93
C ALA A 41 -11.75 4.00 -40.00
N ALA A 42 -10.70 3.34 -39.56
CA ALA A 42 -10.80 2.31 -38.55
C ALA A 42 -11.44 2.95 -37.32
N THR A 43 -12.66 2.55 -37.01
CA THR A 43 -13.30 2.88 -35.75
C THR A 43 -12.47 2.20 -34.66
N GLU A 44 -11.70 2.99 -33.91
CA GLU A 44 -11.04 2.47 -32.69
C GLU A 44 -12.11 1.80 -31.83
N ALA A 45 -11.89 0.52 -31.52
CA ALA A 45 -12.71 -0.19 -30.57
C ALA A 45 -12.65 0.58 -29.22
N PRO A 46 -13.77 0.67 -28.47
CA PRO A 46 -13.75 1.31 -27.16
C PRO A 46 -12.64 0.68 -26.32
N ALA A 47 -11.71 1.50 -25.83
CA ALA A 47 -10.69 1.03 -24.90
C ALA A 47 -11.38 0.32 -23.74
N ALA A 48 -10.91 -0.86 -23.39
CA ALA A 48 -11.40 -1.54 -22.18
C ALA A 48 -11.30 -0.55 -21.00
N PRO A 49 -12.26 -0.57 -20.05
CA PRO A 49 -12.18 0.33 -18.90
C PRO A 49 -10.85 0.13 -18.20
N ALA A 50 -10.14 1.23 -17.95
CA ALA A 50 -8.84 1.21 -17.29
C ALA A 50 -9.00 0.50 -15.92
N LYS A 51 -8.03 -0.34 -15.57
CA LYS A 51 -8.03 -1.05 -14.28
C LYS A 51 -8.04 -0.03 -13.15
N LYS A 52 -9.00 -0.15 -12.22
CA LYS A 52 -8.99 0.60 -10.97
C LYS A 52 -8.26 -0.22 -9.92
N TRP A 53 -7.13 0.27 -9.44
CA TRP A 53 -6.32 -0.40 -8.45
C TRP A 53 -6.93 -0.31 -7.04
N ILE A 54 -6.83 -1.36 -6.25
CA ILE A 54 -7.23 -1.36 -4.84
C ILE A 54 -5.96 -1.27 -4.00
N VAL A 55 -5.82 -0.17 -3.25
CA VAL A 55 -4.68 0.07 -2.36
C VAL A 55 -5.15 0.05 -0.92
N ALA A 56 -4.54 -0.80 -0.09
CA ALA A 56 -4.81 -0.88 1.35
C ALA A 56 -3.91 0.08 2.14
N SER A 57 -4.39 0.53 3.30
CA SER A 57 -3.64 1.39 4.21
C SER A 57 -4.01 1.08 5.67
N ASP A 58 -3.18 1.55 6.61
CA ASP A 58 -3.53 1.53 8.02
C ASP A 58 -4.66 2.54 8.31
N THR A 59 -5.18 2.55 9.52
CA THR A 59 -6.28 3.42 9.95
C THR A 59 -5.79 4.63 10.73
N VAL A 60 -4.69 4.47 11.48
CA VAL A 60 -4.19 5.49 12.41
C VAL A 60 -2.67 5.42 12.52
N PHE A 61 -1.98 6.14 11.66
CA PHE A 61 -0.52 6.26 11.66
C PHE A 61 -0.10 7.70 11.31
N LYS A 62 -0.60 8.69 12.09
CA LYS A 62 -0.33 10.11 11.87
C LYS A 62 1.17 10.43 12.02
N PRO A 63 1.79 11.18 11.07
CA PRO A 63 1.16 12.03 10.06
C PRO A 63 1.00 11.36 8.67
N PHE A 64 1.24 10.04 8.52
CA PHE A 64 1.25 9.36 7.22
C PHE A 64 -0.16 9.02 6.74
N GLU A 65 -0.99 8.40 7.58
CA GLU A 65 -2.40 8.14 7.29
C GLU A 65 -3.24 8.17 8.57
N TYR A 66 -4.34 8.90 8.52
CA TYR A 66 -5.27 9.04 9.65
C TYR A 66 -6.57 9.71 9.21
N THR A 67 -7.59 9.61 10.05
CA THR A 67 -8.83 10.36 9.85
C THR A 67 -8.73 11.70 10.59
N ASP A 68 -8.91 12.81 9.86
CA ASP A 68 -8.90 14.15 10.44
C ASP A 68 -10.18 14.46 11.25
N ALA A 69 -10.23 15.62 11.92
CA ALA A 69 -11.38 16.05 12.72
C ALA A 69 -12.67 16.27 11.89
N SER A 70 -12.56 16.37 10.57
CA SER A 70 -13.67 16.52 9.63
C SER A 70 -14.16 15.16 9.09
N GLY A 71 -13.50 14.07 9.46
CA GLY A 71 -13.82 12.72 9.00
C GLY A 71 -13.17 12.33 7.68
N ASN A 72 -12.21 13.12 7.15
CA ASN A 72 -11.50 12.78 5.93
C ASN A 72 -10.27 11.91 6.25
N PHE A 73 -10.01 10.91 5.41
CA PHE A 73 -8.78 10.12 5.47
C PHE A 73 -7.67 10.89 4.75
N VAL A 74 -6.64 11.27 5.48
CA VAL A 74 -5.58 12.19 5.05
C VAL A 74 -4.21 11.73 5.56
N GLY A 75 -3.14 12.32 5.04
CA GLY A 75 -1.78 12.09 5.50
C GLY A 75 -0.77 12.11 4.37
N ILE A 76 0.51 11.95 4.71
CA ILE A 76 1.62 11.95 3.76
C ILE A 76 1.43 10.84 2.72
N ASP A 77 1.11 9.63 3.16
CA ASP A 77 0.92 8.46 2.30
C ASP A 77 -0.26 8.64 1.34
N VAL A 78 -1.36 9.21 1.87
CA VAL A 78 -2.57 9.51 1.10
C VAL A 78 -2.27 10.52 -0.01
N ASP A 79 -1.57 11.62 0.35
CA ASP A 79 -1.25 12.68 -0.60
C ASP A 79 -0.16 12.26 -1.61
N ILE A 80 0.83 11.45 -1.20
CA ILE A 80 1.82 10.86 -2.12
C ILE A 80 1.14 9.95 -3.13
N LEU A 81 0.29 9.02 -2.68
CA LEU A 81 -0.45 8.12 -3.58
C LEU A 81 -1.30 8.89 -4.57
N ALA A 82 -2.02 9.91 -4.10
CA ALA A 82 -2.86 10.76 -4.95
C ALA A 82 -2.04 11.52 -6.00
N ALA A 83 -0.89 12.09 -5.60
CA ALA A 83 -0.01 12.81 -6.50
C ALA A 83 0.63 11.88 -7.54
N VAL A 84 1.07 10.69 -7.13
CA VAL A 84 1.61 9.65 -8.02
C VAL A 84 0.56 9.16 -9.00
N ALA A 85 -0.66 8.86 -8.53
CA ALA A 85 -1.76 8.43 -9.39
C ALA A 85 -2.13 9.48 -10.45
N ALA A 86 -2.16 10.75 -10.05
CA ALA A 86 -2.43 11.86 -10.97
C ALA A 86 -1.32 12.04 -12.02
N ASP A 87 -0.04 11.88 -11.60
CA ASP A 87 1.12 11.98 -12.51
C ASP A 87 1.14 10.84 -13.53
N GLN A 88 0.82 9.62 -13.09
CA GLN A 88 0.88 8.42 -13.93
C GLN A 88 -0.44 8.05 -14.61
N GLY A 89 -1.52 8.76 -14.30
CA GLY A 89 -2.82 8.59 -14.97
C GLY A 89 -3.53 7.27 -14.64
N PHE A 90 -3.42 6.75 -13.43
CA PHE A 90 -4.15 5.57 -13.01
C PHE A 90 -5.22 5.87 -11.95
N ASP A 91 -6.31 5.11 -11.99
CA ASP A 91 -7.38 5.17 -10.99
C ASP A 91 -7.13 4.17 -9.85
N TYR A 92 -7.48 4.56 -8.62
CA TYR A 92 -7.37 3.69 -7.46
C TYR A 92 -8.54 3.87 -6.48
N GLU A 93 -8.67 2.90 -5.58
CA GLU A 93 -9.49 2.98 -4.39
C GLU A 93 -8.60 2.74 -3.17
N LEU A 94 -8.51 3.72 -2.27
CA LEU A 94 -7.75 3.58 -1.04
C LEU A 94 -8.67 3.03 0.06
N LYS A 95 -8.28 1.90 0.67
CA LYS A 95 -9.01 1.23 1.75
C LYS A 95 -8.24 1.35 3.05
N SER A 96 -8.79 2.08 4.00
CA SER A 96 -8.30 2.16 5.38
C SER A 96 -8.79 0.93 6.16
N LEU A 97 -7.90 -0.02 6.45
CA LEU A 97 -8.25 -1.33 7.00
C LEU A 97 -7.63 -1.60 8.38
N GLY A 98 -6.53 -0.92 8.71
CA GLY A 98 -5.64 -1.26 9.80
C GLY A 98 -4.45 -2.10 9.32
N TRP A 99 -3.32 -2.04 10.04
CA TRP A 99 -2.03 -2.60 9.61
C TRP A 99 -2.12 -4.09 9.22
N ASP A 100 -2.52 -4.95 10.17
CA ASP A 100 -2.58 -6.39 9.93
C ASP A 100 -3.61 -6.76 8.87
N ALA A 101 -4.77 -6.06 8.85
CA ALA A 101 -5.82 -6.30 7.87
C ALA A 101 -5.41 -5.83 6.46
N ALA A 102 -4.61 -4.75 6.33
CA ALA A 102 -4.06 -4.30 5.05
C ALA A 102 -3.09 -5.34 4.47
N ILE A 103 -2.18 -5.87 5.30
CA ILE A 103 -1.28 -6.95 4.91
C ILE A 103 -2.07 -8.19 4.47
N ALA A 104 -3.03 -8.62 5.28
CA ALA A 104 -3.85 -9.80 4.97
C ALA A 104 -4.67 -9.62 3.67
N ALA A 105 -5.21 -8.43 3.43
CA ALA A 105 -5.95 -8.11 2.20
C ALA A 105 -5.05 -8.21 0.95
N CYS A 106 -3.81 -7.70 1.02
CA CYS A 106 -2.84 -7.81 -0.07
C CYS A 106 -2.41 -9.27 -0.30
N GLN A 107 -2.11 -10.03 0.76
CA GLN A 107 -1.74 -11.44 0.66
C GLN A 107 -2.86 -12.31 0.08
N ALA A 108 -4.12 -11.98 0.39
CA ALA A 108 -5.30 -12.66 -0.14
C ALA A 108 -5.74 -12.18 -1.54
N GLY A 109 -5.04 -11.21 -2.15
CA GLY A 109 -5.40 -10.62 -3.44
C GLY A 109 -6.69 -9.79 -3.41
N GLN A 110 -7.11 -9.32 -2.23
CA GLN A 110 -8.25 -8.41 -2.05
C GLN A 110 -7.85 -6.93 -2.17
N ALA A 111 -6.55 -6.65 -2.11
CA ALA A 111 -5.92 -5.40 -2.46
C ALA A 111 -4.72 -5.68 -3.37
N ASP A 112 -4.47 -4.78 -4.33
CA ASP A 112 -3.39 -4.91 -5.29
C ASP A 112 -2.04 -4.47 -4.71
N GLY A 113 -2.05 -3.60 -3.71
CA GLY A 113 -0.88 -3.12 -2.99
C GLY A 113 -1.27 -2.35 -1.74
N MET A 114 -0.26 -1.88 -0.99
CA MET A 114 -0.47 -1.07 0.21
C MET A 114 0.52 0.08 0.33
N ILE A 115 0.05 1.16 0.95
CA ILE A 115 0.86 2.28 1.43
C ILE A 115 0.46 2.57 2.87
N ALA A 116 1.39 2.43 3.82
CA ALA A 116 1.09 2.50 5.26
C ALA A 116 2.38 2.63 6.09
N GLY A 117 3.29 3.52 5.72
CA GLY A 117 4.57 3.67 6.43
C GLY A 117 5.37 2.36 6.50
N ALA A 118 5.24 1.50 5.50
CA ALA A 118 5.82 0.16 5.53
C ALA A 118 7.33 0.19 5.27
N SER A 119 8.14 -0.04 6.30
CA SER A 119 9.61 -0.08 6.16
C SER A 119 10.06 -1.19 5.21
N ILE A 120 10.95 -0.84 4.29
CA ILE A 120 11.63 -1.76 3.38
C ILE A 120 12.68 -2.51 4.17
N THR A 121 12.52 -3.85 4.32
CA THR A 121 13.50 -4.69 5.00
C THR A 121 13.79 -5.94 4.21
N GLU A 122 14.98 -6.51 4.39
CA GLU A 122 15.36 -7.76 3.73
C GLU A 122 14.49 -8.94 4.22
N GLU A 123 14.06 -8.92 5.49
CA GLU A 123 13.15 -9.92 6.04
C GLU A 123 11.79 -9.89 5.34
N ARG A 124 11.19 -8.70 5.15
CA ARG A 124 9.92 -8.54 4.43
C ARG A 124 10.05 -8.96 2.96
N LYS A 125 11.15 -8.57 2.29
CA LYS A 125 11.44 -9.02 0.92
C LYS A 125 11.54 -10.53 0.84
N ALA A 126 12.25 -11.17 1.78
CA ALA A 126 12.38 -12.63 1.85
C ALA A 126 11.05 -13.33 2.13
N SER A 127 10.10 -12.66 2.79
CA SER A 127 8.75 -13.17 3.05
C SER A 127 7.74 -12.84 1.93
N GLY A 128 8.21 -12.33 0.78
CA GLY A 128 7.40 -12.18 -0.43
C GLY A 128 6.84 -10.78 -0.67
N TRP A 129 7.26 -9.77 0.11
CA TRP A 129 6.93 -8.39 -0.18
C TRP A 129 7.77 -7.87 -1.33
N ILE A 130 7.15 -7.15 -2.25
CA ILE A 130 7.80 -6.46 -3.35
C ILE A 130 7.58 -4.97 -3.13
N PHE A 131 8.67 -4.22 -2.96
CA PHE A 131 8.61 -2.81 -2.62
C PHE A 131 8.93 -1.90 -3.80
N SER A 132 8.39 -0.71 -3.74
CA SER A 132 8.84 0.44 -4.52
C SER A 132 10.21 0.95 -4.04
N ASP A 133 10.72 1.98 -4.71
CA ASP A 133 11.75 2.86 -4.15
C ASP A 133 11.25 3.50 -2.85
N GLY A 134 12.19 3.83 -1.96
CA GLY A 134 11.88 4.48 -0.70
C GLY A 134 11.33 5.89 -0.87
N TYR A 135 10.27 6.20 -0.11
CA TYR A 135 9.68 7.54 -0.17
C TYR A 135 9.93 8.37 1.11
N TYR A 136 10.21 7.74 2.26
CA TYR A 136 10.48 8.45 3.50
C TYR A 136 11.43 7.61 4.38
N ASN A 137 12.35 8.26 5.10
CA ASN A 137 13.25 7.58 6.05
C ASN A 137 12.74 7.76 7.47
N ALA A 138 12.58 6.66 8.23
CA ALA A 138 12.17 6.66 9.60
C ALA A 138 13.07 5.78 10.47
N THR A 139 13.37 6.25 11.67
CA THR A 139 14.02 5.48 12.74
C THR A 139 12.94 4.97 13.70
N GLN A 140 13.23 3.94 14.46
CA GLN A 140 12.43 3.50 15.59
C GLN A 140 13.13 3.89 16.89
N SER A 141 12.38 4.39 17.86
CA SER A 141 12.89 4.83 19.15
C SER A 141 12.00 4.36 20.31
N MET A 142 12.57 4.38 21.50
CA MET A 142 11.84 4.12 22.72
C MET A 142 11.13 5.39 23.20
N THR A 143 9.90 5.25 23.64
CA THR A 143 9.07 6.31 24.22
C THR A 143 8.56 5.87 25.59
N VAL A 144 8.57 6.79 26.54
CA VAL A 144 8.14 6.59 27.91
C VAL A 144 7.16 7.67 28.35
N ALA A 145 6.49 7.50 29.50
CA ALA A 145 5.69 8.58 30.09
C ALA A 145 6.54 9.84 30.34
N ALA A 146 5.96 11.03 30.18
CA ALA A 146 6.71 12.29 30.29
C ALA A 146 7.40 12.50 31.63
N ASP A 147 6.81 11.97 32.71
CA ASP A 147 7.32 12.01 34.10
C ASP A 147 8.18 10.80 34.48
N SER A 148 8.42 9.88 33.55
CA SER A 148 9.25 8.67 33.80
C SER A 148 10.72 9.05 34.03
N ASP A 149 11.37 8.39 34.98
CA ASP A 149 12.83 8.49 35.24
C ASP A 149 13.67 7.61 34.28
N ILE A 150 13.03 6.84 33.42
CA ILE A 150 13.72 6.00 32.43
C ILE A 150 14.31 6.88 31.34
N THR A 151 15.64 6.77 31.14
CA THR A 151 16.40 7.56 30.15
C THR A 151 17.10 6.70 29.10
N GLY A 152 16.99 5.35 29.20
CA GLY A 152 17.61 4.41 28.27
C GLY A 152 17.18 2.98 28.56
N PHE A 153 17.68 2.04 27.78
CA PHE A 153 17.26 0.64 27.81
C PHE A 153 17.51 -0.07 29.14
N ASP A 154 18.55 0.34 29.89
CA ASP A 154 18.85 -0.25 31.22
C ASP A 154 17.70 -0.10 32.22
N GLY A 155 16.87 0.94 32.05
CA GLY A 155 15.67 1.18 32.86
C GLY A 155 14.53 0.20 32.63
N LEU A 156 14.60 -0.64 31.59
CA LEU A 156 13.55 -1.57 31.19
C LEU A 156 13.62 -2.93 31.92
N LYS A 157 14.69 -3.24 32.64
CA LYS A 157 14.93 -4.55 33.24
C LYS A 157 13.76 -5.02 34.10
N GLY A 158 13.22 -6.21 33.76
CA GLY A 158 12.10 -6.85 34.47
C GLY A 158 10.74 -6.17 34.28
N LYS A 159 10.63 -5.23 33.33
CA LYS A 159 9.41 -4.44 33.08
C LYS A 159 8.74 -4.86 31.78
N ASP A 160 7.48 -4.45 31.60
CA ASP A 160 6.69 -4.68 30.41
C ASP A 160 6.81 -3.49 29.46
N VAL A 161 7.08 -3.77 28.18
CA VAL A 161 7.27 -2.82 27.08
C VAL A 161 6.24 -3.10 26.00
N ALA A 162 5.55 -2.07 25.55
CA ALA A 162 4.50 -2.15 24.57
C ALA A 162 5.05 -2.04 23.12
N VAL A 163 4.53 -2.85 22.22
CA VAL A 163 4.83 -2.78 20.77
C VAL A 163 3.58 -3.04 19.95
N LYS A 164 3.52 -2.50 18.74
CA LYS A 164 2.49 -2.85 17.76
C LYS A 164 2.94 -4.09 16.98
N THR A 165 2.07 -5.08 16.87
CA THR A 165 2.31 -6.35 16.18
C THR A 165 2.78 -6.13 14.74
N GLY A 166 3.78 -6.91 14.29
CA GLY A 166 4.24 -6.94 12.90
C GLY A 166 4.98 -5.68 12.41
N THR A 167 5.34 -4.75 13.30
CA THR A 167 6.03 -3.49 12.96
C THR A 167 7.54 -3.55 13.17
N GLN A 168 8.26 -2.55 12.65
CA GLN A 168 9.69 -2.41 12.92
C GLN A 168 9.99 -1.99 14.37
N GLY A 169 9.06 -1.28 15.03
CA GLY A 169 9.15 -1.01 16.46
C GLY A 169 9.15 -2.31 17.27
N ALA A 170 8.28 -3.26 16.92
CA ALA A 170 8.26 -4.59 17.56
C ALA A 170 9.56 -5.35 17.30
N ALA A 171 10.03 -5.43 16.05
CA ALA A 171 11.28 -6.11 15.71
C ALA A 171 12.49 -5.49 16.45
N TYR A 172 12.52 -4.16 16.57
CA TYR A 172 13.57 -3.47 17.31
C TYR A 172 13.53 -3.81 18.81
N ALA A 173 12.37 -3.77 19.45
CA ALA A 173 12.21 -4.18 20.84
C ALA A 173 12.63 -5.65 21.05
N GLU A 174 12.22 -6.55 20.15
CA GLU A 174 12.60 -7.97 20.20
C GLU A 174 14.12 -8.18 20.13
N SER A 175 14.82 -7.39 19.32
CA SER A 175 16.28 -7.45 19.20
C SER A 175 17.02 -7.05 20.51
N LEU A 176 16.36 -6.29 21.37
CA LEU A 176 16.92 -5.74 22.60
C LEU A 176 16.49 -6.47 23.88
N LYS A 177 15.36 -7.18 23.86
CA LYS A 177 14.72 -7.73 25.07
C LYS A 177 15.62 -8.64 25.90
N ASP A 178 16.40 -9.50 25.25
CA ASP A 178 17.25 -10.47 25.94
C ASP A 178 18.48 -9.78 26.57
N GLN A 179 19.02 -8.76 25.89
CA GLN A 179 20.15 -7.99 26.39
C GLN A 179 19.78 -7.15 27.61
N TYR A 180 18.61 -6.51 27.61
CA TYR A 180 18.18 -5.58 28.66
C TYR A 180 17.18 -6.21 29.64
N GLY A 181 16.69 -7.42 29.38
CA GLY A 181 15.91 -8.23 30.31
C GLY A 181 14.49 -7.70 30.56
N PHE A 182 13.77 -7.27 29.54
CA PHE A 182 12.38 -6.82 29.63
C PHE A 182 11.41 -7.78 28.92
N ASN A 183 10.10 -7.65 29.21
CA ASN A 183 9.05 -8.39 28.54
C ASN A 183 8.40 -7.53 27.46
N ILE A 184 7.85 -8.17 26.42
CA ILE A 184 7.12 -7.49 25.35
C ILE A 184 5.62 -7.79 25.47
N VAL A 185 4.80 -6.74 25.39
CA VAL A 185 3.33 -6.80 25.32
C VAL A 185 2.91 -6.26 23.94
N TYR A 186 2.18 -7.10 23.20
CA TYR A 186 1.76 -6.78 21.83
C TYR A 186 0.38 -6.14 21.79
N PHE A 187 0.22 -5.14 20.95
CA PHE A 187 -1.02 -4.41 20.67
C PHE A 187 -1.33 -4.42 19.17
N GLU A 188 -2.60 -4.28 18.79
CA GLU A 188 -3.04 -4.28 17.40
C GLU A 188 -2.83 -2.91 16.72
N ASP A 189 -2.93 -1.83 17.49
CA ASP A 189 -2.81 -0.45 16.98
C ASP A 189 -1.95 0.44 17.89
N SER A 190 -1.44 1.52 17.32
CA SER A 190 -0.60 2.49 18.03
C SER A 190 -1.35 3.23 19.14
N PRO A 191 -2.61 3.69 18.98
CA PRO A 191 -3.34 4.34 20.08
C PRO A 191 -3.47 3.49 21.34
N THR A 192 -3.82 2.22 21.24
CA THR A 192 -3.91 1.31 22.41
C THR A 192 -2.56 1.04 23.03
N MET A 193 -1.51 0.90 22.22
CA MET A 193 -0.13 0.81 22.70
C MET A 193 0.27 2.05 23.51
N TYR A 194 -0.03 3.27 23.04
CA TYR A 194 0.26 4.50 23.77
C TYR A 194 -0.53 4.61 25.07
N GLN A 195 -1.79 4.19 25.08
CA GLN A 195 -2.60 4.18 26.29
C GLN A 195 -2.06 3.22 27.35
N ALA A 196 -1.45 2.10 26.94
CA ALA A 196 -0.80 1.18 27.89
C ALA A 196 0.38 1.84 28.62
N VAL A 197 1.14 2.72 27.93
CA VAL A 197 2.22 3.49 28.58
C VAL A 197 1.67 4.61 29.45
N LEU A 198 0.71 5.39 28.97
CA LEU A 198 0.06 6.47 29.73
C LEU A 198 -0.66 5.96 30.97
N GLY A 199 -1.24 4.76 30.90
CA GLY A 199 -1.95 4.10 32.02
C GLY A 199 -1.02 3.34 32.96
N GLY A 200 0.29 3.28 32.68
CA GLY A 200 1.26 2.57 33.51
C GLY A 200 1.20 1.04 33.43
N GLN A 201 0.47 0.49 32.45
CA GLN A 201 0.48 -0.95 32.16
C GLN A 201 1.84 -1.39 31.61
N CYS A 202 2.42 -0.58 30.74
CA CYS A 202 3.77 -0.74 30.21
C CYS A 202 4.60 0.49 30.59
N VAL A 203 5.92 0.34 30.77
CA VAL A 203 6.79 1.46 31.15
C VAL A 203 7.30 2.23 29.94
N ALA A 204 7.27 1.62 28.76
CA ALA A 204 7.74 2.18 27.49
C ALA A 204 7.00 1.55 26.33
N CYS A 205 7.07 2.20 25.16
CA CYS A 205 6.77 1.58 23.87
C CYS A 205 7.87 1.87 22.86
N PHE A 206 7.92 1.05 21.80
CA PHE A 206 8.78 1.27 20.64
C PHE A 206 7.89 1.60 19.45
N GLU A 207 8.18 2.74 18.82
CA GLU A 207 7.43 3.25 17.66
C GLU A 207 8.39 3.94 16.70
N ASP A 208 7.92 4.19 15.49
CA ASP A 208 8.62 5.03 14.54
C ASP A 208 8.73 6.45 15.08
N THR A 209 9.96 6.97 15.13
CA THR A 209 10.27 8.26 15.77
C THR A 209 9.41 9.42 15.24
N PRO A 210 9.23 9.60 13.91
CA PRO A 210 8.39 10.69 13.39
C PRO A 210 6.92 10.58 13.80
N ILE A 211 6.41 9.34 13.93
CA ILE A 211 5.04 9.08 14.38
C ILE A 211 4.86 9.51 15.82
N MET A 212 5.79 9.10 16.68
CA MET A 212 5.72 9.43 18.09
C MET A 212 5.87 10.93 18.34
N GLN A 213 6.82 11.58 17.65
CA GLN A 213 7.01 13.03 17.76
C GLN A 213 5.76 13.81 17.33
N ALA A 214 5.13 13.40 16.21
CA ALA A 214 3.88 14.00 15.77
C ALA A 214 2.75 13.75 16.78
N SER A 215 2.63 12.55 17.31
CA SER A 215 1.60 12.19 18.30
C SER A 215 1.74 13.01 19.60
N ILE A 216 2.96 13.20 20.09
CA ILE A 216 3.26 14.02 21.26
C ILE A 216 2.91 15.50 20.98
N LYS A 217 3.42 16.05 19.86
CA LYS A 217 3.24 17.47 19.50
C LYS A 217 1.77 17.82 19.28
N ASP A 218 1.08 17.03 18.47
CA ASP A 218 -0.25 17.39 17.96
C ASP A 218 -1.39 17.04 18.92
N ASN A 219 -1.22 15.95 19.68
CA ASN A 219 -2.26 15.49 20.63
C ASN A 219 -1.95 15.87 22.07
N GLY A 220 -0.81 16.55 22.33
CA GLY A 220 -0.39 16.92 23.69
C GLY A 220 -0.23 15.71 24.61
N MET A 221 0.22 14.57 24.07
CA MET A 221 0.34 13.32 24.84
C MET A 221 1.42 13.49 25.92
N ALA A 222 1.13 13.04 27.14
CA ALA A 222 2.08 13.07 28.25
C ALA A 222 3.15 11.94 28.12
N LEU A 223 3.77 11.89 26.95
CA LEU A 223 4.85 10.97 26.57
C LEU A 223 6.11 11.76 26.20
N LYS A 224 7.27 11.13 26.27
CA LYS A 224 8.53 11.64 25.73
C LYS A 224 9.25 10.58 24.93
N CYS A 225 9.62 10.93 23.70
CA CYS A 225 10.44 10.13 22.84
C CYS A 225 11.92 10.26 23.28
N LEU A 226 12.60 9.14 23.47
CA LEU A 226 14.03 9.11 23.82
C LEU A 226 14.84 8.92 22.53
N GLU A 227 15.13 10.03 21.84
CA GLU A 227 15.80 10.02 20.52
C GLU A 227 17.16 9.35 20.53
N ASP A 228 17.91 9.42 21.65
CA ASP A 228 19.20 8.74 21.82
C ASP A 228 19.07 7.19 21.77
N THR A 229 17.86 6.65 21.82
CA THR A 229 17.56 5.23 21.69
C THR A 229 17.19 4.82 20.27
N ALA A 230 17.26 5.73 19.31
CA ALA A 230 16.85 5.44 17.93
C ALA A 230 17.82 4.47 17.25
N ASN A 231 17.26 3.55 16.47
CA ASN A 231 18.04 2.66 15.59
C ASN A 231 18.52 3.41 14.33
N ALA A 232 19.20 2.70 13.43
CA ALA A 232 19.69 3.27 12.17
C ALA A 232 18.58 3.69 11.20
N GLY A 233 17.34 3.26 11.44
CA GLY A 233 16.21 3.55 10.58
C GLY A 233 16.19 2.75 9.27
N GLY A 234 15.20 3.07 8.45
CA GLY A 234 14.99 2.51 7.13
C GLY A 234 13.97 3.32 6.34
N GLU A 235 13.90 3.06 5.05
CA GLU A 235 12.95 3.75 4.18
C GLU A 235 11.58 3.08 4.20
N TYR A 236 10.51 3.88 4.14
CA TYR A 236 9.17 3.40 3.82
C TYR A 236 9.02 3.21 2.33
N GLY A 237 8.30 2.17 1.92
CA GLY A 237 7.97 1.88 0.53
C GLY A 237 6.51 1.54 0.33
N PHE A 238 6.01 1.80 -0.85
CA PHE A 238 4.79 1.18 -1.34
C PHE A 238 5.05 -0.31 -1.56
N ALA A 239 4.12 -1.19 -1.20
CA ALA A 239 4.34 -2.62 -1.29
C ALA A 239 3.23 -3.35 -2.06
N ILE A 240 3.63 -4.38 -2.82
CA ILE A 240 2.74 -5.39 -3.39
C ILE A 240 3.15 -6.78 -2.88
N PHE A 241 2.24 -7.76 -2.99
CA PHE A 241 2.45 -9.15 -2.55
C PHE A 241 2.25 -10.16 -3.67
N ASN A 242 1.86 -9.70 -4.85
CA ASN A 242 1.72 -10.48 -6.07
C ASN A 242 2.52 -9.79 -7.18
N ALA A 243 3.45 -10.52 -7.78
CA ALA A 243 4.27 -10.02 -8.88
C ALA A 243 3.45 -9.61 -10.12
N ASP A 244 2.22 -10.12 -10.27
CA ASP A 244 1.31 -9.69 -11.35
C ASP A 244 0.93 -8.21 -11.25
N ASN A 245 1.11 -7.59 -10.08
CA ASN A 245 0.89 -6.17 -9.84
C ASN A 245 2.17 -5.31 -9.99
N GLN A 246 3.26 -5.85 -10.58
CA GLN A 246 4.52 -5.11 -10.76
C GLN A 246 4.34 -3.76 -11.47
N GLU A 247 3.41 -3.69 -12.42
CA GLU A 247 3.06 -2.44 -13.11
C GLU A 247 2.71 -1.31 -12.13
N LEU A 248 2.00 -1.62 -11.03
CA LEU A 248 1.64 -0.62 -10.02
C LEU A 248 2.86 -0.08 -9.28
N VAL A 249 3.86 -0.94 -8.97
CA VAL A 249 5.14 -0.51 -8.38
C VAL A 249 5.94 0.34 -9.37
N ASP A 250 5.97 -0.04 -10.63
CA ASP A 250 6.70 0.69 -11.67
C ASP A 250 6.10 2.09 -11.88
N MET A 251 4.77 2.21 -11.93
CA MET A 251 4.05 3.48 -11.96
C MET A 251 4.31 4.29 -10.68
N PHE A 252 4.29 3.65 -9.50
CA PHE A 252 4.58 4.34 -8.25
C PHE A 252 5.98 4.94 -8.26
N ASN A 253 7.00 4.18 -8.66
CA ASN A 253 8.39 4.65 -8.73
C ASN A 253 8.55 5.81 -9.73
N ALA A 254 7.95 5.70 -10.92
CA ALA A 254 8.00 6.75 -11.92
C ALA A 254 7.34 8.04 -11.41
N GLY A 255 6.14 7.94 -10.86
CA GLY A 255 5.41 9.06 -10.29
C GLY A 255 6.13 9.68 -9.09
N LEU A 256 6.65 8.85 -8.16
CA LEU A 256 7.46 9.32 -7.02
C LEU A 256 8.68 10.14 -7.48
N SER A 257 9.40 9.65 -8.49
CA SER A 257 10.51 10.39 -9.09
C SER A 257 10.06 11.74 -9.67
N ASN A 258 8.90 11.79 -10.35
CA ASN A 258 8.38 13.01 -10.96
C ASN A 258 7.91 14.02 -9.91
N ILE A 259 7.17 13.59 -8.88
CA ILE A 259 6.72 14.50 -7.81
C ILE A 259 7.89 15.01 -6.96
N LYS A 260 8.97 14.23 -6.77
CA LYS A 260 10.22 14.70 -6.15
C LYS A 260 10.89 15.78 -7.02
N LYS A 261 11.01 15.57 -8.33
CA LYS A 261 11.61 16.55 -9.25
C LYS A 261 10.82 17.84 -9.37
N SER A 262 9.50 17.78 -9.33
CA SER A 262 8.62 18.97 -9.44
C SER A 262 8.51 19.77 -8.14
N GLY A 263 9.01 19.27 -7.01
CA GLY A 263 8.84 19.86 -5.66
C GLY A 263 7.51 19.52 -5.00
N LYS A 264 6.62 18.77 -5.67
CA LYS A 264 5.32 18.37 -5.10
C LYS A 264 5.48 17.49 -3.86
N TYR A 265 6.49 16.64 -3.84
CA TYR A 265 6.83 15.82 -2.69
C TYR A 265 7.18 16.68 -1.46
N ASP A 266 8.00 17.72 -1.63
CA ASP A 266 8.38 18.62 -0.55
C ASP A 266 7.19 19.43 -0.03
N GLU A 267 6.28 19.86 -0.91
CA GLU A 267 5.02 20.49 -0.52
C GLU A 267 4.16 19.57 0.37
N ILE A 268 4.08 18.27 0.00
CA ILE A 268 3.34 17.28 0.81
C ILE A 268 3.97 17.14 2.19
N LEU A 269 5.29 16.96 2.27
CA LEU A 269 5.97 16.85 3.55
C LEU A 269 5.80 18.10 4.41
N ALA A 270 5.96 19.30 3.84
CA ALA A 270 5.78 20.56 4.55
C ALA A 270 4.36 20.75 5.10
N LYS A 271 3.34 20.23 4.42
CA LYS A 271 1.94 20.27 4.88
C LYS A 271 1.74 19.54 6.21
N TYR A 272 2.48 18.47 6.46
CA TYR A 272 2.26 17.59 7.62
C TYR A 272 3.37 17.66 8.68
N LEU A 273 4.58 18.05 8.30
CA LEU A 273 5.76 18.06 9.17
C LEU A 273 6.28 19.48 9.48
N GLY A 274 5.82 20.47 8.70
CA GLY A 274 6.28 21.87 8.77
C GLY A 274 5.81 22.68 9.95
#